data_c9bb6f447541c3ef350186d49e0ea929
#
_entry.id   c9bb6f447541c3ef350186d49e0ea929
#
_cell.length_a   1.000
_cell.length_b   1.000
_cell.length_c   1.000
_cell.angle_alpha   90.00
_cell.angle_beta   90.00
_cell.angle_gamma   90.00
#
_symmetry.space_group_name_H-M   'P 1'
#
loop_
_entity.id
_entity.type
_entity.pdbx_description
1 polymer ?
#
loop_
_entity_poly.entity_id
_entity_poly.type
_entity_poly.pdbx_seq_one_letter_code
_entity_poly.pdbx_strand_id
1 'polypeptide(L)'
;MPDILSSGEWERVALPDTGAIELSLVSRRTPARLEILGAVTAPKYLGADRTTAAFPVRSVSSDRPVTVRVVTATGEAFSGDERVDLVVDVNGQEHSFLLRGLDVAGQVDAALIRLERAEGNLLMRPGEGGGATLGLGGWCARRRQESGEPFVPAVSRLVVDTSASMRAHAGRVRALEQFLSDMAATAGAGAPSGPVRAGRETAP
;
A
#
# COMPACT_ATOMS: atom_id res chain seq x y z
N MET A 1 2.92 -24.24 17.20
CA MET A 1 3.86 -23.10 17.35
C MET A 1 3.97 -22.49 15.96
N PRO A 2 3.81 -21.18 15.77
CA PRO A 2 3.86 -20.59 14.44
C PRO A 2 5.25 -20.73 13.80
N ASP A 3 5.26 -20.97 12.49
CA ASP A 3 6.48 -20.90 11.70
C ASP A 3 6.92 -19.43 11.57
N ILE A 4 8.17 -19.12 11.92
CA ILE A 4 8.69 -17.75 11.90
C ILE A 4 9.36 -17.51 10.56
N LEU A 5 8.89 -16.49 9.84
CA LEU A 5 9.42 -16.08 8.56
C LEU A 5 9.96 -14.64 8.69
N SER A 6 11.27 -14.49 8.60
CA SER A 6 11.90 -13.15 8.65
C SER A 6 11.83 -12.47 7.29
N SER A 7 11.70 -11.14 7.30
CA SER A 7 11.69 -10.34 6.07
C SER A 7 12.96 -10.61 5.23
N GLY A 8 12.76 -10.91 3.95
CA GLY A 8 13.86 -11.21 3.01
C GLY A 8 14.37 -12.66 3.01
N GLU A 9 13.89 -13.53 3.92
CA GLU A 9 14.34 -14.92 4.02
C GLU A 9 13.40 -15.93 3.36
N TRP A 10 12.24 -15.48 2.85
CA TRP A 10 11.25 -16.33 2.21
C TRP A 10 10.77 -15.72 0.88
N GLU A 11 10.51 -16.57 -0.10
CA GLU A 11 10.03 -16.17 -1.41
C GLU A 11 8.57 -16.55 -1.63
N ARG A 12 8.19 -17.74 -1.17
CA ARG A 12 6.83 -18.24 -1.27
C ARG A 12 6.57 -19.30 -0.22
N VAL A 13 5.33 -19.35 0.23
CA VAL A 13 4.84 -20.38 1.16
C VAL A 13 3.52 -20.92 0.61
N ALA A 14 3.40 -22.24 0.55
CA ALA A 14 2.14 -22.88 0.22
C ALA A 14 1.22 -22.87 1.44
N LEU A 15 -0.02 -22.46 1.24
CA LEU A 15 -1.06 -22.46 2.25
C LEU A 15 -2.10 -23.53 1.94
N PRO A 16 -2.83 -24.01 2.96
CA PRO A 16 -3.98 -24.87 2.76
C PRO A 16 -4.99 -24.26 1.79
N ASP A 17 -5.59 -25.09 0.96
CA ASP A 17 -6.49 -24.66 -0.12
C ASP A 17 -7.95 -24.50 0.36
N THR A 18 -8.23 -24.83 1.59
CA THR A 18 -9.56 -24.78 2.21
C THR A 18 -9.55 -24.05 3.53
N GLY A 19 -10.72 -23.60 3.96
CA GLY A 19 -10.92 -22.98 5.26
C GLY A 19 -10.93 -21.46 5.23
N ALA A 20 -10.44 -20.86 6.30
CA ALA A 20 -10.39 -19.41 6.48
C ALA A 20 -8.95 -18.96 6.77
N ILE A 21 -8.62 -17.78 6.26
CA ILE A 21 -7.40 -17.05 6.56
C ILE A 21 -7.76 -15.99 7.60
N GLU A 22 -7.03 -15.96 8.68
CA GLU A 22 -7.09 -14.92 9.70
C GLU A 22 -5.73 -14.20 9.74
N LEU A 23 -5.79 -12.87 9.75
CA LEU A 23 -4.65 -12.00 9.73
C LEU A 23 -4.65 -11.12 10.97
N SER A 24 -3.51 -11.02 11.65
CA SER A 24 -3.34 -10.12 12.80
C SER A 24 -2.08 -9.28 12.64
N LEU A 25 -2.27 -7.97 12.61
CA LEU A 25 -1.20 -6.97 12.49
C LEU A 25 -0.72 -6.55 13.87
N VAL A 26 0.58 -6.54 14.05
CA VAL A 26 1.24 -5.97 15.22
C VAL A 26 2.11 -4.80 14.79
N SER A 27 1.64 -3.58 15.07
CA SER A 27 2.40 -2.34 14.93
C SER A 27 2.72 -1.80 16.31
N ARG A 28 3.97 -1.37 16.54
CA ARG A 28 4.45 -1.02 17.87
C ARG A 28 4.44 0.47 18.16
N ARG A 29 4.59 1.29 17.14
CA ARG A 29 4.77 2.75 17.29
C ARG A 29 3.63 3.53 16.67
N THR A 30 3.36 3.29 15.39
CA THR A 30 2.35 4.03 14.64
C THR A 30 1.04 3.26 14.60
N PRO A 31 -0.09 3.84 15.01
CA PRO A 31 -1.40 3.22 14.83
C PRO A 31 -1.63 2.88 13.35
N ALA A 32 -1.90 1.62 13.08
CA ALA A 32 -2.03 1.12 11.73
C ALA A 32 -3.20 0.12 11.63
N ARG A 33 -3.71 -0.08 10.42
CA ARG A 33 -4.80 -1.00 10.13
C ARG A 33 -4.49 -1.86 8.91
N LEU A 34 -5.14 -3.01 8.83
CA LEU A 34 -5.11 -3.87 7.64
C LEU A 34 -6.08 -3.34 6.58
N GLU A 35 -5.66 -3.41 5.33
CA GLU A 35 -6.51 -3.34 4.15
C GLU A 35 -6.27 -4.57 3.28
N ILE A 36 -7.36 -5.20 2.83
CA ILE A 36 -7.32 -6.41 2.02
C ILE A 36 -7.98 -6.10 0.69
N LEU A 37 -7.25 -6.26 -0.38
CA LEU A 37 -7.65 -5.91 -1.73
C LEU A 37 -7.70 -7.14 -2.62
N GLY A 38 -8.64 -7.16 -3.55
CA GLY A 38 -8.75 -8.24 -4.53
C GLY A 38 -9.50 -9.49 -4.06
N ALA A 39 -9.91 -9.58 -2.78
CA ALA A 39 -10.71 -10.69 -2.31
C ALA A 39 -12.11 -10.68 -2.95
N VAL A 40 -12.57 -11.84 -3.48
CA VAL A 40 -13.89 -11.99 -4.10
C VAL A 40 -15.00 -11.78 -3.07
N THR A 41 -14.79 -12.29 -1.85
CA THR A 41 -15.69 -12.06 -0.71
C THR A 41 -15.08 -11.00 0.18
N ALA A 42 -15.87 -10.00 0.55
CA ALA A 42 -15.41 -8.93 1.44
C ALA A 42 -14.84 -9.49 2.75
N PRO A 43 -13.65 -9.05 3.18
CA PRO A 43 -13.05 -9.49 4.43
C PRO A 43 -13.86 -8.97 5.62
N LYS A 44 -13.93 -9.78 6.67
CA LYS A 44 -14.50 -9.39 7.94
C LYS A 44 -13.38 -8.84 8.83
N TYR A 45 -13.46 -7.56 9.17
CA TYR A 45 -12.54 -6.95 10.13
C TYR A 45 -13.05 -7.16 11.55
N LEU A 46 -12.16 -7.55 12.44
CA LEU A 46 -12.41 -7.76 13.85
C LEU A 46 -11.82 -6.56 14.63
N GLY A 47 -12.67 -5.95 15.47
CA GLY A 47 -12.27 -4.74 16.20
C GLY A 47 -12.39 -3.44 15.39
N ALA A 48 -12.50 -2.31 16.12
CA ALA A 48 -12.64 -0.99 15.53
C ALA A 48 -11.34 -0.48 14.88
N ASP A 49 -10.20 -0.95 15.35
CA ASP A 49 -8.86 -0.62 14.87
C ASP A 49 -8.48 -1.31 13.55
N ARG A 50 -9.24 -2.34 13.15
CA ARG A 50 -8.98 -3.15 11.95
C ARG A 50 -7.58 -3.76 11.88
N THR A 51 -7.01 -4.09 13.01
CA THR A 51 -5.71 -4.79 13.08
C THR A 51 -5.87 -6.28 12.82
N THR A 52 -7.08 -6.81 12.91
CA THR A 52 -7.39 -8.21 12.62
C THR A 52 -8.44 -8.30 11.53
N ALA A 53 -8.24 -9.24 10.59
CA ALA A 53 -9.18 -9.50 9.50
C ALA A 53 -9.26 -10.99 9.20
N ALA A 54 -10.44 -11.45 8.79
CA ALA A 54 -10.65 -12.83 8.38
C ALA A 54 -11.45 -12.91 7.08
N PHE A 55 -11.10 -13.88 6.23
CA PHE A 55 -11.82 -14.18 4.99
C PHE A 55 -11.61 -15.64 4.56
N PRO A 56 -12.57 -16.23 3.83
CA PRO A 56 -12.43 -17.61 3.36
C PRO A 56 -11.29 -17.75 2.35
N VAL A 57 -10.56 -18.85 2.36
CA VAL A 57 -9.53 -19.19 1.37
C VAL A 57 -10.07 -19.09 -0.07
N ARG A 58 -11.33 -19.49 -0.29
CA ARG A 58 -12.02 -19.39 -1.59
C ARG A 58 -12.19 -17.96 -2.11
N SER A 59 -11.93 -16.93 -1.27
CA SER A 59 -11.96 -15.53 -1.70
C SER A 59 -10.74 -15.13 -2.52
N VAL A 60 -9.70 -15.98 -2.54
CA VAL A 60 -8.53 -15.80 -3.42
C VAL A 60 -8.84 -16.48 -4.74
N SER A 61 -9.09 -15.69 -5.77
CA SER A 61 -9.39 -16.16 -7.12
C SER A 61 -8.10 -16.51 -7.90
N SER A 62 -8.22 -17.34 -8.93
CA SER A 62 -7.10 -17.68 -9.82
C SER A 62 -6.70 -16.54 -10.76
N ASP A 63 -7.63 -15.66 -11.06
CA ASP A 63 -7.46 -14.55 -12.00
C ASP A 63 -7.06 -13.23 -11.31
N ARG A 64 -7.23 -13.16 -9.99
CA ARG A 64 -6.93 -11.95 -9.22
C ARG A 64 -6.27 -12.28 -7.89
N PRO A 65 -5.04 -11.80 -7.66
CA PRO A 65 -4.38 -11.96 -6.38
C PRO A 65 -5.06 -11.11 -5.30
N VAL A 66 -4.95 -11.56 -4.07
CA VAL A 66 -5.32 -10.78 -2.88
C VAL A 66 -4.06 -10.14 -2.31
N THR A 67 -4.08 -8.84 -2.15
CA THR A 67 -2.98 -8.09 -1.52
C THR A 67 -3.41 -7.66 -0.11
N VAL A 68 -2.60 -8.01 0.87
CA VAL A 68 -2.76 -7.56 2.26
C VAL A 68 -1.81 -6.40 2.47
N ARG A 69 -2.36 -5.28 2.87
CA ARG A 69 -1.63 -4.03 3.09
C ARG A 69 -1.79 -3.55 4.52
N VAL A 70 -0.79 -2.86 5.00
CA VAL A 70 -0.89 -2.03 6.19
C VAL A 70 -1.02 -0.57 5.78
N VAL A 71 -1.88 0.15 6.46
CA VAL A 71 -2.11 1.59 6.24
C VAL A 71 -2.07 2.29 7.58
N THR A 72 -1.41 3.45 7.64
CA THR A 72 -1.42 4.25 8.87
C THR A 72 -2.84 4.75 9.17
N ALA A 73 -3.22 4.77 10.43
CA ALA A 73 -4.53 5.26 10.84
C ALA A 73 -4.64 6.79 10.74
N THR A 74 -3.52 7.50 10.82
CA THR A 74 -3.43 8.96 10.81
C THR A 74 -3.27 9.55 9.41
N GLY A 75 -2.86 8.74 8.42
CA GLY A 75 -2.48 9.22 7.07
C GLY A 75 -1.08 9.82 6.99
N GLU A 76 -0.34 9.85 8.10
CA GLU A 76 1.07 10.21 8.12
C GLU A 76 1.95 8.99 7.78
N ALA A 77 3.14 9.20 7.28
CA ALA A 77 4.05 8.11 6.98
C ALA A 77 4.53 7.40 8.25
N PHE A 78 4.78 6.10 8.16
CA PHE A 78 5.49 5.36 9.19
C PHE A 78 6.87 5.98 9.45
N SER A 79 7.35 5.91 10.69
CA SER A 79 8.69 6.42 11.01
C SER A 79 9.78 5.73 10.19
N GLY A 80 10.94 6.39 10.04
CA GLY A 80 11.98 5.96 9.10
C GLY A 80 12.69 4.64 9.45
N ASP A 81 12.37 4.02 10.56
CA ASP A 81 12.90 2.72 11.03
C ASP A 81 11.78 1.76 11.46
N GLU A 82 10.54 2.07 11.10
CA GLU A 82 9.41 1.29 11.58
C GLU A 82 9.24 -0.02 10.82
N ARG A 83 8.98 -1.05 11.61
CA ARG A 83 8.67 -2.39 11.12
C ARG A 83 7.43 -2.91 11.81
N VAL A 84 6.66 -3.70 11.08
CA VAL A 84 5.47 -4.36 11.59
C VAL A 84 5.64 -5.87 11.53
N ASP A 85 4.89 -6.56 12.37
CA ASP A 85 4.78 -8.01 12.30
C ASP A 85 3.36 -8.38 11.83
N LEU A 86 3.22 -9.45 11.06
CA LEU A 86 1.94 -9.97 10.60
C LEU A 86 1.84 -11.44 10.95
N VAL A 87 0.79 -11.80 11.66
CA VAL A 87 0.42 -13.20 11.88
C VAL A 87 -0.57 -13.61 10.81
N VAL A 88 -0.34 -14.75 10.18
CA VAL A 88 -1.22 -15.38 9.20
C VAL A 88 -1.59 -16.75 9.71
N ASP A 89 -2.83 -16.91 10.14
CA ASP A 89 -3.39 -18.19 10.59
C ASP A 89 -4.32 -18.76 9.52
N VAL A 90 -4.21 -20.04 9.25
CA VAL A 90 -5.12 -20.75 8.35
C VAL A 90 -5.75 -21.89 9.11
N ASN A 91 -7.06 -22.05 8.97
CA ASN A 91 -7.84 -23.10 9.63
C ASN A 91 -7.72 -23.08 11.17
N GLY A 92 -7.81 -21.91 11.80
CA GLY A 92 -7.81 -21.80 13.24
C GLY A 92 -6.49 -22.22 13.89
N GLN A 93 -5.37 -21.76 13.34
CA GLN A 93 -4.00 -21.98 13.83
C GLN A 93 -3.40 -23.37 13.52
N GLU A 94 -4.05 -24.22 12.72
CA GLU A 94 -3.40 -25.44 12.23
C GLU A 94 -2.12 -25.12 11.44
N HIS A 95 -2.18 -24.03 10.66
CA HIS A 95 -1.04 -23.49 9.94
C HIS A 95 -0.90 -22.00 10.30
N SER A 96 0.08 -21.71 11.11
CA SER A 96 0.32 -20.35 11.63
C SER A 96 1.70 -19.88 11.23
N PHE A 97 1.78 -18.68 10.67
CA PHE A 97 3.01 -18.05 10.21
C PHE A 97 3.14 -16.69 10.88
N LEU A 98 4.29 -16.43 11.49
CA LEU A 98 4.66 -15.13 12.01
C LEU A 98 5.68 -14.48 11.07
N LEU A 99 5.23 -13.51 10.30
CA LEU A 99 6.08 -12.67 9.44
C LEU A 99 6.64 -11.53 10.26
N ARG A 100 7.94 -11.57 10.55
CA ARG A 100 8.58 -10.61 11.43
C ARG A 100 9.35 -9.54 10.68
N GLY A 101 9.28 -8.32 11.22
CA GLY A 101 10.14 -7.23 10.80
C GLY A 101 9.88 -6.75 9.38
N LEU A 102 8.64 -6.80 8.91
CA LEU A 102 8.24 -6.28 7.61
C LEU A 102 8.49 -4.77 7.58
N ASP A 103 9.32 -4.33 6.64
CA ASP A 103 9.73 -2.95 6.52
C ASP A 103 8.60 -2.09 5.93
N VAL A 104 8.20 -1.07 6.68
CA VAL A 104 7.16 -0.11 6.29
C VAL A 104 7.65 1.33 6.41
N ALA A 105 8.94 1.50 6.70
CA ALA A 105 9.56 2.78 6.98
C ALA A 105 9.30 3.81 5.88
N GLY A 106 8.89 5.00 6.28
CA GLY A 106 8.66 6.13 5.39
C GLY A 106 7.44 6.00 4.45
N GLN A 107 6.63 4.94 4.60
CA GLN A 107 5.46 4.69 3.76
C GLN A 107 4.17 5.09 4.50
N VAL A 108 3.16 5.54 3.77
CA VAL A 108 1.81 5.75 4.32
C VAL A 108 1.02 4.44 4.29
N ASP A 109 1.32 3.62 3.30
CA ASP A 109 0.80 2.27 3.13
C ASP A 109 1.88 1.33 2.56
N ALA A 110 1.85 0.07 2.92
CA ALA A 110 2.77 -0.94 2.41
C ALA A 110 2.05 -2.26 2.14
N ALA A 111 2.37 -2.91 1.02
CA ALA A 111 1.95 -4.27 0.76
C ALA A 111 2.81 -5.23 1.59
N LEU A 112 2.18 -5.98 2.50
CA LEU A 112 2.87 -6.91 3.38
C LEU A 112 3.02 -8.29 2.73
N ILE A 113 1.91 -8.81 2.20
CA ILE A 113 1.86 -10.10 1.51
C ILE A 113 0.92 -10.06 0.32
N ARG A 114 1.15 -10.97 -0.60
CA ARG A 114 0.29 -11.28 -1.74
C ARG A 114 -0.11 -12.74 -1.66
N LEU A 115 -1.40 -12.99 -1.79
CA LEU A 115 -1.98 -14.32 -1.88
C LEU A 115 -2.45 -14.54 -3.31
N GLU A 116 -2.03 -15.65 -3.91
CA GLU A 116 -2.39 -15.98 -5.28
C GLU A 116 -2.61 -17.48 -5.44
N ARG A 117 -3.44 -17.87 -6.43
CA ARG A 117 -3.56 -19.26 -6.83
C ARG A 117 -2.68 -19.52 -8.04
N ALA A 118 -1.76 -20.45 -7.90
CA ALA A 118 -0.89 -20.89 -8.99
C ALA A 118 -0.80 -22.40 -8.98
N GLU A 119 -0.96 -23.03 -10.14
CA GLU A 119 -0.86 -24.49 -10.31
C GLU A 119 -1.77 -25.30 -9.36
N GLY A 120 -2.94 -24.75 -9.04
CA GLY A 120 -3.90 -25.39 -8.12
C GLY A 120 -3.61 -25.18 -6.64
N ASN A 121 -2.54 -24.51 -6.28
CA ASN A 121 -2.16 -24.24 -4.89
C ASN A 121 -2.44 -22.79 -4.51
N LEU A 122 -2.78 -22.55 -3.25
CA LEU A 122 -2.77 -21.23 -2.66
C LEU A 122 -1.34 -20.91 -2.19
N LEU A 123 -0.79 -19.84 -2.70
CA LEU A 123 0.56 -19.38 -2.38
C LEU A 123 0.50 -18.01 -1.68
N MET A 124 1.30 -17.87 -0.63
CA MET A 124 1.61 -16.61 -0.01
C MET A 124 3.02 -16.19 -0.45
N ARG A 125 3.15 -14.95 -0.89
CA ARG A 125 4.43 -14.32 -1.24
C ARG A 125 4.63 -13.04 -0.46
N PRO A 126 5.87 -12.57 -0.30
CA PRO A 126 6.10 -11.20 0.16
C PRO A 126 5.26 -10.25 -0.68
N GLY A 127 4.64 -9.28 -0.04
CA GLY A 127 4.11 -8.14 -0.78
C GLY A 127 5.27 -7.55 -1.56
N GLU A 128 5.07 -7.20 -2.81
CA GLU A 128 6.05 -6.42 -3.54
C GLU A 128 6.19 -5.14 -2.73
N GLY A 129 7.21 -5.19 -1.88
CA GLY A 129 7.48 -4.24 -0.83
C GLY A 129 7.43 -2.87 -1.38
N GLY A 130 6.88 -1.98 -0.65
CA GLY A 130 6.57 -0.64 -1.08
C GLY A 130 7.36 -0.22 -2.30
N GLY A 131 6.76 -0.44 -3.45
CA GLY A 131 7.20 0.28 -4.63
C GLY A 131 7.27 1.70 -4.19
N ALA A 132 8.24 2.41 -4.67
CA ALA A 132 8.58 3.78 -4.37
C ALA A 132 7.53 4.48 -3.52
N THR A 133 7.87 4.90 -2.34
CA THR A 133 7.04 5.58 -1.35
C THR A 133 5.89 6.27 -2.04
N LEU A 134 4.70 5.66 -2.04
CA LEU A 134 3.57 6.29 -2.69
C LEU A 134 3.26 7.53 -1.87
N GLY A 135 3.72 8.66 -2.32
CA GLY A 135 3.29 9.92 -1.77
C GLY A 135 1.76 10.00 -1.73
N LEU A 136 1.22 10.94 -1.00
CA LEU A 136 -0.22 11.12 -0.83
C LEU A 136 -0.98 11.10 -2.18
N GLY A 137 -0.40 11.64 -3.24
CA GLY A 137 -0.97 11.62 -4.58
C GLY A 137 -1.09 10.23 -5.17
N GLY A 138 -0.06 9.41 -5.03
CA GLY A 138 -0.06 8.03 -5.48
C GLY A 138 -1.06 7.17 -4.71
N TRP A 139 -1.15 7.39 -3.40
CA TRP A 139 -2.16 6.74 -2.56
C TRP A 139 -3.59 7.09 -3.02
N CYS A 140 -3.88 8.35 -3.25
CA CYS A 140 -5.19 8.81 -3.74
C CYS A 140 -5.53 8.18 -5.11
N ALA A 141 -4.56 8.13 -6.04
CA ALA A 141 -4.76 7.53 -7.35
C ALA A 141 -5.09 6.03 -7.25
N ARG A 142 -4.31 5.29 -6.46
CA ARG A 142 -4.54 3.87 -6.24
C ARG A 142 -5.90 3.61 -5.59
N ARG A 143 -6.24 4.36 -4.55
CA ARG A 143 -7.54 4.25 -3.87
C ARG A 143 -8.71 4.42 -4.83
N ARG A 144 -8.59 5.33 -5.77
CA ARG A 144 -9.59 5.62 -6.78
C ARG A 144 -9.68 4.51 -7.84
N GLN A 145 -8.56 3.96 -8.26
CA GLN A 145 -8.53 2.78 -9.13
C GLN A 145 -9.18 1.56 -8.47
N GLU A 146 -8.95 1.36 -7.17
CA GLU A 146 -9.51 0.26 -6.39
C GLU A 146 -11.03 0.39 -6.17
N SER A 147 -11.55 1.62 -6.08
CA SER A 147 -13.01 1.86 -5.99
C SER A 147 -13.76 1.59 -7.30
N GLY A 148 -13.04 1.30 -8.39
CA GLY A 148 -13.64 1.09 -9.72
C GLY A 148 -14.15 2.37 -10.37
N GLU A 149 -13.89 3.52 -9.77
CA GLU A 149 -14.20 4.80 -10.42
C GLU A 149 -13.23 5.04 -11.59
N PRO A 150 -13.73 5.44 -12.77
CA PRO A 150 -12.86 5.77 -13.88
C PRO A 150 -11.96 6.95 -13.48
N PHE A 151 -10.69 6.69 -13.38
CA PHE A 151 -9.68 7.70 -13.10
C PHE A 151 -8.74 7.82 -14.28
N VAL A 152 -9.01 8.79 -15.13
CA VAL A 152 -8.10 9.18 -16.20
C VAL A 152 -7.39 10.44 -15.74
N PRO A 153 -6.10 10.38 -15.41
CA PRO A 153 -5.36 11.59 -15.08
C PRO A 153 -5.24 12.45 -16.35
N ALA A 154 -6.03 13.51 -16.39
CA ALA A 154 -6.01 14.46 -17.50
C ALA A 154 -4.89 15.51 -17.35
N VAL A 155 -3.91 15.29 -16.47
CA VAL A 155 -2.81 16.21 -16.25
C VAL A 155 -1.73 15.94 -17.28
N SER A 156 -1.78 16.61 -18.41
CA SER A 156 -0.75 16.55 -19.46
C SER A 156 0.43 17.51 -19.19
N ARG A 157 0.21 18.53 -18.39
CA ARG A 157 1.24 19.55 -18.12
C ARG A 157 1.00 20.23 -16.77
N LEU A 158 2.06 20.40 -15.99
CA LEU A 158 2.05 21.17 -14.74
C LEU A 158 2.77 22.50 -14.99
N VAL A 159 2.07 23.60 -14.78
CA VAL A 159 2.65 24.96 -14.87
C VAL A 159 2.68 25.55 -13.47
N VAL A 160 3.86 25.94 -13.01
CA VAL A 160 4.08 26.49 -11.67
C VAL A 160 4.40 27.97 -11.80
N ASP A 161 3.59 28.81 -11.14
CA ASP A 161 3.89 30.22 -10.99
C ASP A 161 5.03 30.43 -10.00
N THR A 162 6.13 31.02 -10.47
CA THR A 162 7.33 31.34 -9.67
C THR A 162 7.47 32.85 -9.38
N SER A 163 6.39 33.61 -9.54
CA SER A 163 6.38 35.05 -9.25
C SER A 163 6.77 35.36 -7.80
N ALA A 164 7.16 36.57 -7.51
CA ALA A 164 7.59 36.98 -6.17
C ALA A 164 6.50 36.79 -5.12
N SER A 165 5.22 36.95 -5.47
CA SER A 165 4.09 36.75 -4.59
C SER A 165 3.93 35.30 -4.16
N MET A 166 4.36 34.33 -4.99
CA MET A 166 4.28 32.89 -4.68
C MET A 166 5.43 32.38 -3.80
N ARG A 167 6.45 33.19 -3.55
CA ARG A 167 7.60 32.77 -2.70
C ARG A 167 7.17 32.39 -1.27
N ALA A 168 6.20 33.11 -0.71
CA ALA A 168 5.65 32.80 0.61
C ALA A 168 4.93 31.43 0.65
N HIS A 169 4.54 30.91 -0.50
CA HIS A 169 3.81 29.63 -0.65
C HIS A 169 4.67 28.53 -1.25
N ALA A 170 5.97 28.73 -1.42
CA ALA A 170 6.87 27.78 -2.09
C ALA A 170 6.81 26.36 -1.52
N GLY A 171 6.63 26.21 -0.21
CA GLY A 171 6.47 24.90 0.44
C GLY A 171 5.19 24.18 0.02
N ARG A 172 4.08 24.92 -0.04
CA ARG A 172 2.78 24.36 -0.48
C ARG A 172 2.78 24.00 -1.96
N VAL A 173 3.43 24.83 -2.77
CA VAL A 173 3.58 24.58 -4.22
C VAL A 173 4.35 23.28 -4.44
N ARG A 174 5.49 23.09 -3.78
CA ARG A 174 6.26 21.84 -3.88
C ARG A 174 5.46 20.61 -3.42
N ALA A 175 4.72 20.73 -2.32
CA ALA A 175 3.87 19.65 -1.86
C ALA A 175 2.80 19.27 -2.89
N LEU A 176 2.21 20.25 -3.55
CA LEU A 176 1.24 20.01 -4.62
C LEU A 176 1.90 19.42 -5.88
N GLU A 177 3.08 19.89 -6.27
CA GLU A 177 3.86 19.32 -7.37
C GLU A 177 4.13 17.82 -7.12
N GLN A 178 4.61 17.50 -5.91
CA GLN A 178 4.88 16.13 -5.53
C GLN A 178 3.60 15.29 -5.55
N PHE A 179 2.52 15.78 -4.96
CA PHE A 179 1.22 15.13 -4.96
C PHE A 179 0.73 14.78 -6.38
N LEU A 180 0.78 15.73 -7.30
CA LEU A 180 0.34 15.51 -8.68
C LEU A 180 1.26 14.57 -9.45
N SER A 181 2.58 14.65 -9.22
CA SER A 181 3.55 13.75 -9.83
C SER A 181 3.35 12.31 -9.37
N ASP A 182 3.19 12.08 -8.07
CA ASP A 182 2.93 10.76 -7.50
C ASP A 182 1.62 10.17 -8.01
N MET A 183 0.59 11.01 -8.10
CA MET A 183 -0.73 10.62 -8.62
C MET A 183 -0.66 10.19 -10.09
N ALA A 184 0.04 10.96 -10.92
CA ALA A 184 0.20 10.66 -12.34
C ALA A 184 1.03 9.38 -12.56
N ALA A 185 2.13 9.22 -11.84
CA ALA A 185 2.97 8.03 -11.90
C ALA A 185 2.19 6.75 -11.54
N THR A 186 1.35 6.81 -10.49
CA THR A 186 0.56 5.66 -10.03
C THR A 186 -0.59 5.32 -10.99
N ALA A 187 -1.17 6.34 -11.63
CA ALA A 187 -2.28 6.14 -12.55
C ALA A 187 -1.86 5.58 -13.92
N GLY A 188 -0.55 5.36 -14.14
CA GLY A 188 -0.04 4.87 -15.44
C GLY A 188 -0.08 5.91 -16.55
N ALA A 189 -0.43 7.15 -16.23
CA ALA A 189 -0.19 8.27 -17.11
C ALA A 189 1.33 8.50 -17.12
N GLY A 190 1.94 8.52 -18.29
CA GLY A 190 3.36 8.85 -18.40
C GLY A 190 3.66 10.09 -17.55
N ALA A 191 4.79 10.06 -16.85
CA ALA A 191 5.16 11.17 -15.97
C ALA A 191 4.93 12.49 -16.69
N PRO A 192 4.21 13.45 -16.10
CA PRO A 192 4.03 14.74 -16.74
C PRO A 192 5.42 15.27 -17.06
N SER A 193 5.61 15.74 -18.28
CA SER A 193 6.83 16.47 -18.64
C SER A 193 7.08 17.49 -17.54
N GLY A 194 8.28 17.49 -16.96
CA GLY A 194 8.61 18.20 -15.73
C GLY A 194 7.99 19.62 -15.64
N PRO A 195 7.79 20.15 -14.44
CA PRO A 195 7.03 21.36 -14.24
C PRO A 195 7.64 22.52 -15.03
N VAL A 196 6.85 23.16 -15.86
CA VAL A 196 7.24 24.38 -16.55
C VAL A 196 7.07 25.54 -15.58
N ARG A 197 8.17 26.16 -15.23
CA ARG A 197 8.17 27.34 -14.37
C ARG A 197 7.86 28.58 -15.22
N ALA A 198 6.77 29.26 -14.88
CA ALA A 198 6.40 30.52 -15.49
C ALA A 198 6.56 31.63 -14.44
N GLY A 199 7.50 32.53 -14.65
CA GLY A 199 7.69 33.73 -13.84
C GLY A 199 8.51 34.73 -14.61
N ARG A 200 8.24 36.04 -14.44
CA ARG A 200 9.16 37.08 -14.90
C ARG A 200 10.42 36.98 -14.02
N GLU A 201 11.52 36.57 -14.60
CA GLU A 201 12.82 36.95 -14.07
C GLU A 201 12.92 38.46 -14.12
N THR A 202 12.70 39.14 -13.00
CA THR A 202 13.27 40.47 -12.83
C THR A 202 14.76 40.25 -12.70
N ALA A 203 15.50 40.50 -13.78
CA ALA A 203 16.95 40.63 -13.73
C ALA A 203 17.32 41.69 -12.67
N PRO A 204 18.47 41.53 -12.02
CA PRO A 204 18.94 42.44 -10.98
C PRO A 204 19.12 43.85 -11.40
#